data_d52862fb55036d1647de2af2334ed226
#
_entry.id   d52862fb55036d1647de2af2334ed226
#
_cell.length_a   1.000
_cell.length_b   1.000
_cell.length_c   1.000
_cell.angle_alpha   90.00
_cell.angle_beta   90.00
_cell.angle_gamma   90.00
#
_symmetry.space_group_name_H-M   'P 1'
#
loop_
_entity.id
_entity.type
_entity.pdbx_description
1 polymer ?
#
loop_
_entity_poly.entity_id
_entity_poly.type
_entity_poly.pdbx_seq_one_letter_code
_entity_poly.pdbx_strand_id
1 'polypeptide(L)'
;MRKVQSFMSLFISLFTLFASALLPLIGHAQLSNPLSAQVLPQPESGRIERMANLPSQHVDARHVDVWLPNNFESLKAAGQRFNVIYMHDGQMLFDAQTTWNKQAWWVDKTITRLMQSGQIAPTLVVGVWNNGKYRHSEYFPQKYLQHLLPGPRQLLLEKALQNKPQADAYLRFLVEELKPAIDERYPTLAGPANTVLMGSSMGGLISVYALNEYPHIFGGAAGLSTHWIGGYEANSHIPLAAYVYLRDHLAPPQGHKIYQDHGTTELDALYAPYQNFVNQIIRDKGYKEHGVQANFMTRVFEGTGHNEKAWAARLEIPILFLLGK
;
A
#
# COMPACT_ATOMS: atom_id res chain seq x y z
N MET A 1 -0.06 80.71 33.49
CA MET A 1 1.09 81.45 32.95
C MET A 1 2.11 80.46 32.42
N ARG A 2 2.59 80.71 31.16
CA ARG A 2 3.69 80.07 30.39
C ARG A 2 3.47 78.64 29.95
N LYS A 3 3.08 78.42 28.74
CA LYS A 3 3.75 78.17 27.43
C LYS A 3 5.16 77.56 27.53
N VAL A 4 5.39 76.45 26.96
CA VAL A 4 6.49 76.09 26.05
C VAL A 4 6.15 74.88 25.24
N GLN A 5 5.97 75.01 24.02
CA GLN A 5 6.28 74.45 22.70
C GLN A 5 7.12 73.16 22.69
N SER A 6 6.54 72.17 22.00
CA SER A 6 6.97 71.52 20.73
C SER A 6 8.47 71.20 20.57
N PHE A 7 8.77 69.92 20.43
CA PHE A 7 9.73 69.42 19.42
C PHE A 7 9.33 68.03 18.96
N MET A 8 8.99 67.95 17.69
CA MET A 8 8.69 66.78 16.95
C MET A 8 10.02 66.23 16.45
N SER A 9 10.37 64.98 16.84
CA SER A 9 11.48 64.24 16.26
C SER A 9 10.94 62.98 15.66
N LEU A 10 11.00 62.94 14.32
CA LEU A 10 10.66 61.87 13.42
C LEU A 10 11.69 60.77 13.56
N PHE A 11 11.36 59.66 14.19
CA PHE A 11 12.12 58.41 14.07
C PHE A 11 11.38 57.47 13.12
N ILE A 12 11.90 57.40 11.89
CA ILE A 12 11.53 56.39 10.92
C ILE A 12 12.25 55.11 11.35
N SER A 13 11.54 54.21 12.03
CA SER A 13 12.00 52.83 12.24
C SER A 13 11.56 52.01 11.05
N LEU A 14 12.53 51.59 10.27
CA LEU A 14 12.43 50.61 9.19
C LEU A 14 12.09 49.23 9.81
N PHE A 15 10.82 48.87 9.84
CA PHE A 15 10.39 47.53 10.12
C PHE A 15 10.54 46.71 8.83
N THR A 16 11.64 45.99 8.70
CA THR A 16 11.77 44.89 7.72
C THR A 16 10.84 43.80 8.12
N LEU A 17 9.68 43.73 7.46
CA LEU A 17 8.82 42.55 7.49
C LEU A 17 9.57 41.39 6.81
N PHE A 18 10.09 40.49 7.61
CA PHE A 18 10.35 39.11 7.14
C PHE A 18 9.00 38.45 6.92
N ALA A 19 8.50 38.52 5.70
CA ALA A 19 7.43 37.67 5.25
C ALA A 19 8.04 36.26 5.11
N SER A 20 7.92 35.48 6.18
CA SER A 20 8.11 34.02 6.09
C SER A 20 7.04 33.48 5.16
N ALA A 21 7.41 33.26 3.91
CA ALA A 21 6.58 32.55 2.96
C ALA A 21 6.45 31.12 3.49
N LEU A 22 5.40 30.86 4.26
CA LEU A 22 4.84 29.51 4.43
C LEU A 22 4.36 29.08 3.04
N LEU A 23 5.25 28.41 2.30
CA LEU A 23 4.84 27.60 1.15
C LEU A 23 3.90 26.54 1.70
N PRO A 24 2.64 26.50 1.26
CA PRO A 24 1.81 25.33 1.56
C PRO A 24 2.50 24.13 0.90
N LEU A 25 2.87 23.16 1.70
CA LEU A 25 3.13 21.80 1.23
C LEU A 25 1.81 21.30 0.63
N ILE A 26 1.57 21.69 -0.62
CA ILE A 26 0.50 21.12 -1.43
C ILE A 26 0.90 19.65 -1.57
N GLY A 27 0.23 18.80 -0.83
CA GLY A 27 0.30 17.37 -1.03
C GLY A 27 0.11 17.12 -2.52
N HIS A 28 1.13 16.60 -3.18
CA HIS A 28 1.07 16.24 -4.58
C HIS A 28 0.05 15.11 -4.70
N ALA A 29 -1.24 15.47 -4.87
CA ALA A 29 -2.20 14.57 -5.43
C ALA A 29 -1.58 14.10 -6.75
N GLN A 30 -1.30 12.80 -6.86
CA GLN A 30 -0.78 12.17 -8.07
C GLN A 30 -1.78 12.42 -9.21
N LEU A 31 -1.61 13.50 -9.93
CA LEU A 31 -2.21 13.65 -11.25
C LEU A 31 -1.46 12.64 -12.13
N SER A 32 -2.05 11.47 -12.31
CA SER A 32 -1.58 10.53 -13.32
C SER A 32 -1.52 11.28 -14.64
N ASN A 33 -0.32 11.43 -15.21
CA ASN A 33 -0.16 12.04 -16.53
C ASN A 33 -0.98 11.17 -17.51
N PRO A 34 -2.02 11.69 -18.18
CA PRO A 34 -2.88 10.90 -19.06
C PRO A 34 -2.12 10.16 -20.15
N LEU A 35 -0.96 10.67 -20.56
CA LEU A 35 -0.08 10.04 -21.55
C LEU A 35 0.68 8.85 -20.99
N SER A 36 1.12 8.89 -19.71
CA SER A 36 1.79 7.76 -19.08
C SER A 36 0.83 6.61 -18.77
N ALA A 37 -0.45 6.90 -18.57
CA ALA A 37 -1.48 5.90 -18.32
C ALA A 37 -1.77 4.99 -19.52
N GLN A 38 -1.40 5.40 -20.72
CA GLN A 38 -1.60 4.63 -21.96
C GLN A 38 -0.40 3.76 -22.35
N VAL A 39 0.79 4.06 -21.83
CA VAL A 39 2.01 3.29 -22.14
C VAL A 39 2.03 2.01 -21.31
N LEU A 40 2.18 0.88 -21.99
CA LEU A 40 2.38 -0.41 -21.34
C LEU A 40 3.78 -0.42 -20.72
N PRO A 41 3.91 -0.70 -19.39
CA PRO A 41 5.23 -0.83 -18.77
C PRO A 41 6.06 -1.91 -19.45
N GLN A 42 7.36 -1.68 -19.57
CA GLN A 42 8.31 -2.63 -20.14
C GLN A 42 9.07 -3.32 -19.00
N PRO A 43 8.67 -4.52 -18.56
CA PRO A 43 9.38 -5.24 -17.53
C PRO A 43 10.74 -5.72 -18.07
N GLU A 44 11.76 -5.82 -17.22
CA GLU A 44 13.06 -6.38 -17.63
C GLU A 44 13.00 -7.90 -17.82
N SER A 45 12.00 -8.55 -17.23
CA SER A 45 11.76 -9.99 -17.38
C SER A 45 10.27 -10.28 -17.46
N GLY A 46 9.90 -11.26 -18.28
CA GLY A 46 8.49 -11.61 -18.51
C GLY A 46 7.80 -10.65 -19.46
N ARG A 47 6.48 -10.63 -19.39
CA ARG A 47 5.63 -9.70 -20.15
C ARG A 47 4.44 -9.25 -19.33
N ILE A 48 3.85 -8.13 -19.73
CA ILE A 48 2.64 -7.60 -19.11
C ILE A 48 1.46 -7.75 -20.09
N GLU A 49 0.36 -8.27 -19.59
CA GLU A 49 -0.95 -8.23 -20.25
C GLU A 49 -1.84 -7.25 -19.48
N ARG A 50 -2.25 -6.18 -20.16
CA ARG A 50 -3.11 -5.15 -19.56
C ARG A 50 -4.59 -5.45 -19.78
N MET A 51 -5.35 -5.46 -18.70
CA MET A 51 -6.79 -5.29 -18.71
C MET A 51 -7.06 -3.77 -18.66
N ALA A 52 -7.19 -3.17 -19.85
CA ALA A 52 -7.27 -1.72 -19.95
C ALA A 52 -8.65 -1.23 -19.55
N ASN A 53 -8.69 -0.24 -18.64
CA ASN A 53 -9.94 0.41 -18.21
C ASN A 53 -11.00 -0.61 -17.77
N LEU A 54 -10.57 -1.62 -17.00
CA LEU A 54 -11.46 -2.66 -16.51
C LEU A 54 -12.64 -2.02 -15.78
N PRO A 55 -13.87 -2.18 -16.28
CA PRO A 55 -15.05 -1.62 -15.64
C PRO A 55 -15.36 -2.34 -14.34
N SER A 56 -16.02 -1.65 -13.41
CA SER A 56 -16.48 -2.21 -12.15
C SER A 56 -17.85 -1.66 -11.79
N GLN A 57 -18.64 -2.46 -11.10
CA GLN A 57 -19.91 -2.02 -10.50
C GLN A 57 -19.70 -1.35 -9.13
N HIS A 58 -18.48 -1.49 -8.56
CA HIS A 58 -18.19 -1.07 -7.19
C HIS A 58 -17.36 0.21 -7.11
N VAL A 59 -16.42 0.38 -8.04
CA VAL A 59 -15.45 1.49 -8.07
C VAL A 59 -15.26 2.00 -9.49
N ASP A 60 -14.57 3.12 -9.64
CA ASP A 60 -14.24 3.65 -10.96
C ASP A 60 -13.34 2.66 -11.73
N ALA A 61 -13.52 2.60 -13.05
CA ALA A 61 -12.73 1.77 -13.95
C ALA A 61 -11.23 2.08 -13.83
N ARG A 62 -10.40 1.04 -13.95
CA ARG A 62 -8.94 1.16 -13.81
C ARG A 62 -8.17 0.17 -14.66
N HIS A 63 -6.90 0.45 -14.88
CA HIS A 63 -6.00 -0.54 -15.46
C HIS A 63 -5.62 -1.61 -14.44
N VAL A 64 -5.49 -2.83 -14.92
CA VAL A 64 -4.88 -3.94 -14.19
C VAL A 64 -3.81 -4.54 -15.09
N ASP A 65 -2.59 -4.58 -14.61
CA ASP A 65 -1.43 -5.11 -15.32
C ASP A 65 -1.07 -6.48 -14.76
N VAL A 66 -1.25 -7.52 -15.55
CA VAL A 66 -0.90 -8.89 -15.16
C VAL A 66 0.48 -9.20 -15.71
N TRP A 67 1.44 -9.38 -14.83
CA TRP A 67 2.78 -9.82 -15.20
C TRP A 67 2.83 -11.35 -15.28
N LEU A 68 3.38 -11.85 -16.39
CA LEU A 68 3.57 -13.26 -16.70
C LEU A 68 5.08 -13.54 -16.86
N PRO A 69 5.62 -14.62 -16.27
CA PRO A 69 7.02 -14.97 -16.41
C PRO A 69 7.37 -15.39 -17.86
N ASN A 70 8.65 -15.29 -18.24
CA ASN A 70 9.12 -15.64 -19.60
C ASN A 70 8.72 -17.04 -20.05
N ASN A 71 8.69 -18.00 -19.13
CA ASN A 71 8.35 -19.39 -19.38
C ASN A 71 6.86 -19.73 -19.12
N PHE A 72 5.99 -18.71 -19.08
CA PHE A 72 4.56 -18.88 -18.76
C PHE A 72 3.90 -19.93 -19.66
N GLU A 73 4.07 -19.85 -20.99
CA GLU A 73 3.41 -20.75 -21.93
C GLU A 73 3.90 -22.21 -21.79
N SER A 74 5.20 -22.40 -21.57
CA SER A 74 5.75 -23.75 -21.35
C SER A 74 5.29 -24.35 -20.02
N LEU A 75 5.24 -23.57 -18.95
CA LEU A 75 4.71 -24.02 -17.66
C LEU A 75 3.22 -24.36 -17.75
N LYS A 76 2.42 -23.52 -18.42
CA LYS A 76 1.02 -23.75 -18.69
C LYS A 76 0.78 -25.03 -19.50
N ALA A 77 1.55 -25.24 -20.58
CA ALA A 77 1.49 -26.44 -21.40
C ALA A 77 1.88 -27.71 -20.62
N ALA A 78 2.77 -27.58 -19.64
CA ALA A 78 3.13 -28.66 -18.70
C ALA A 78 2.09 -28.88 -17.57
N GLY A 79 0.95 -28.20 -17.61
CA GLY A 79 -0.12 -28.31 -16.61
C GLY A 79 0.19 -27.61 -15.28
N GLN A 80 1.23 -26.78 -15.22
CA GLN A 80 1.55 -26.03 -14.00
C GLN A 80 0.50 -24.96 -13.73
N ARG A 81 0.20 -24.75 -12.46
CA ARG A 81 -0.67 -23.68 -11.98
C ARG A 81 0.14 -22.70 -11.15
N PHE A 82 -0.35 -21.46 -11.05
CA PHE A 82 0.40 -20.33 -10.53
C PHE A 82 -0.17 -19.79 -9.22
N ASN A 83 0.70 -19.43 -8.30
CA ASN A 83 0.36 -18.53 -7.21
C ASN A 83 0.02 -17.15 -7.79
N VAL A 84 -0.75 -16.35 -7.05
CA VAL A 84 -1.10 -14.99 -7.46
C VAL A 84 -0.78 -14.01 -6.34
N ILE A 85 0.00 -12.98 -6.65
CA ILE A 85 0.23 -11.83 -5.79
C ILE A 85 -0.59 -10.66 -6.34
N TYR A 86 -1.59 -10.19 -5.60
CA TYR A 86 -2.28 -8.95 -5.90
C TYR A 86 -1.51 -7.80 -5.27
N MET A 87 -0.96 -6.91 -6.10
CA MET A 87 -0.19 -5.76 -5.65
C MET A 87 -0.93 -4.46 -5.93
N HIS A 88 -1.05 -3.65 -4.89
CA HIS A 88 -1.62 -2.31 -5.00
C HIS A 88 -0.64 -1.34 -5.66
N ASP A 89 -1.16 -0.20 -6.14
CA ASP A 89 -0.37 0.80 -6.86
C ASP A 89 0.33 0.22 -8.11
N GLY A 90 -0.41 -0.57 -8.89
CA GLY A 90 0.08 -1.36 -10.02
C GLY A 90 0.93 -0.59 -11.04
N GLN A 91 0.70 0.71 -11.18
CA GLN A 91 1.47 1.61 -12.06
C GLN A 91 2.93 1.80 -11.62
N MET A 92 3.30 1.41 -10.38
CA MET A 92 4.63 1.62 -9.80
C MET A 92 5.52 0.37 -9.82
N LEU A 93 5.04 -0.77 -10.35
CA LEU A 93 5.62 -2.07 -10.05
C LEU A 93 6.78 -2.48 -10.98
N PHE A 94 6.74 -2.12 -12.28
CA PHE A 94 7.55 -2.81 -13.27
C PHE A 94 8.55 -1.92 -14.01
N ASP A 95 8.21 -0.66 -14.32
CA ASP A 95 8.99 0.19 -15.22
C ASP A 95 9.06 1.62 -14.71
N ALA A 96 10.25 2.05 -14.28
CA ALA A 96 10.48 3.39 -13.77
C ALA A 96 10.22 4.51 -14.82
N GLN A 97 10.29 4.19 -16.11
CA GLN A 97 10.03 5.20 -17.15
C GLN A 97 8.56 5.61 -17.21
N THR A 98 7.66 4.72 -16.82
CA THR A 98 6.21 4.96 -16.83
C THR A 98 5.69 5.54 -15.51
N THR A 99 6.50 5.55 -14.43
CA THR A 99 6.11 6.05 -13.12
C THR A 99 6.29 7.57 -13.00
N TRP A 100 5.49 8.19 -12.13
CA TRP A 100 5.52 9.64 -11.91
C TRP A 100 6.83 10.15 -11.29
N ASN A 101 7.47 9.34 -10.42
CA ASN A 101 8.69 9.69 -9.69
C ASN A 101 9.95 9.01 -10.24
N LYS A 102 9.83 8.32 -11.40
CA LYS A 102 10.92 7.59 -12.05
C LYS A 102 11.56 6.52 -11.16
N GLN A 103 10.76 5.92 -10.28
CA GLN A 103 11.13 4.77 -9.47
C GLN A 103 10.16 3.63 -9.70
N ALA A 104 10.61 2.39 -9.59
CA ALA A 104 9.77 1.21 -9.67
C ALA A 104 10.18 0.18 -8.61
N TRP A 105 9.28 -0.77 -8.33
CA TRP A 105 9.55 -1.87 -7.42
C TRP A 105 10.37 -3.00 -8.05
N TRP A 106 10.46 -3.05 -9.37
CA TRP A 106 11.16 -4.12 -10.10
C TRP A 106 10.70 -5.52 -9.68
N VAL A 107 9.40 -5.68 -9.54
CA VAL A 107 8.78 -6.93 -9.05
C VAL A 107 9.11 -8.10 -9.96
N ASP A 108 9.09 -7.88 -11.27
CA ASP A 108 9.42 -8.83 -12.31
C ASP A 108 10.80 -9.46 -12.13
N LYS A 109 11.82 -8.66 -11.82
CA LYS A 109 13.19 -9.15 -11.56
C LYS A 109 13.24 -10.06 -10.33
N THR A 110 12.61 -9.61 -9.24
CA THR A 110 12.63 -10.34 -7.98
C THR A 110 11.90 -11.67 -8.10
N ILE A 111 10.69 -11.70 -8.66
CA ILE A 111 9.92 -12.93 -8.85
C ILE A 111 10.64 -13.88 -9.81
N THR A 112 11.16 -13.37 -10.92
CA THR A 112 11.91 -14.20 -11.89
C THR A 112 13.08 -14.89 -11.22
N ARG A 113 13.90 -14.18 -10.45
CA ARG A 113 15.06 -14.74 -9.74
C ARG A 113 14.65 -15.79 -8.72
N LEU A 114 13.59 -15.54 -7.94
CA LEU A 114 13.10 -16.49 -6.94
C LEU A 114 12.48 -17.74 -7.57
N MET A 115 11.81 -17.63 -8.70
CA MET A 115 11.32 -18.79 -9.46
C MET A 115 12.47 -19.59 -10.05
N GLN A 116 13.47 -18.93 -10.66
CA GLN A 116 14.62 -19.61 -11.28
C GLN A 116 15.50 -20.35 -10.25
N SER A 117 15.63 -19.80 -9.05
CA SER A 117 16.33 -20.47 -7.94
C SER A 117 15.51 -21.57 -7.24
N GLY A 118 14.25 -21.76 -7.65
CA GLY A 118 13.35 -22.76 -7.06
C GLY A 118 12.82 -22.41 -5.68
N GLN A 119 13.07 -21.18 -5.18
CA GLN A 119 12.68 -20.75 -3.84
C GLN A 119 11.16 -20.48 -3.71
N ILE A 120 10.51 -20.13 -4.82
CA ILE A 120 9.05 -20.05 -4.92
C ILE A 120 8.54 -20.90 -6.08
N ALA A 121 7.27 -21.29 -6.01
CA ALA A 121 6.58 -21.94 -7.11
C ALA A 121 6.25 -20.93 -8.24
N PRO A 122 5.79 -21.41 -9.43
CA PRO A 122 5.29 -20.52 -10.47
C PRO A 122 4.31 -19.48 -9.92
N THR A 123 4.54 -18.21 -10.23
CA THR A 123 3.80 -17.08 -9.63
C THR A 123 3.47 -16.04 -10.70
N LEU A 124 2.26 -15.50 -10.65
CA LEU A 124 1.80 -14.32 -11.40
C LEU A 124 1.71 -13.11 -10.48
N VAL A 125 1.85 -11.92 -11.04
CA VAL A 125 1.62 -10.66 -10.30
C VAL A 125 0.50 -9.88 -10.97
N VAL A 126 -0.52 -9.54 -10.20
CA VAL A 126 -1.66 -8.73 -10.63
C VAL A 126 -1.49 -7.33 -10.04
N GLY A 127 -0.97 -6.42 -10.84
CA GLY A 127 -0.76 -5.02 -10.49
C GLY A 127 -2.05 -4.22 -10.64
N VAL A 128 -2.71 -3.91 -9.54
CA VAL A 128 -3.97 -3.15 -9.53
C VAL A 128 -3.65 -1.67 -9.44
N TRP A 129 -3.93 -0.90 -10.50
CA TRP A 129 -3.70 0.54 -10.52
C TRP A 129 -4.61 1.23 -9.51
N ASN A 130 -4.06 2.20 -8.79
CA ASN A 130 -4.89 3.05 -7.95
C ASN A 130 -5.68 4.08 -8.79
N ASN A 131 -6.73 4.63 -8.22
CA ASN A 131 -7.59 5.63 -8.88
C ASN A 131 -6.97 7.05 -8.89
N GLY A 132 -5.76 7.25 -8.40
CA GLY A 132 -5.20 8.61 -8.26
C GLY A 132 -6.02 9.45 -7.27
N LYS A 133 -7.05 10.13 -7.77
CA LYS A 133 -7.91 11.02 -6.97
C LYS A 133 -8.51 10.34 -5.72
N TYR A 134 -8.95 9.10 -5.84
CA TYR A 134 -9.60 8.36 -4.75
C TYR A 134 -8.70 7.31 -4.10
N ARG A 135 -7.39 7.28 -4.40
CA ARG A 135 -6.46 6.31 -3.81
C ARG A 135 -6.59 6.24 -2.28
N HIS A 136 -6.63 7.38 -1.62
CA HIS A 136 -6.76 7.43 -0.16
C HIS A 136 -8.11 6.87 0.31
N SER A 137 -9.20 7.23 -0.37
CA SER A 137 -10.56 6.75 -0.07
C SER A 137 -10.71 5.25 -0.26
N GLU A 138 -10.07 4.68 -1.28
CA GLU A 138 -10.10 3.24 -1.57
C GLU A 138 -9.17 2.42 -0.67
N TYR A 139 -8.10 3.03 -0.15
CA TYR A 139 -7.09 2.31 0.62
C TYR A 139 -7.19 2.53 2.13
N PHE A 140 -7.99 3.48 2.59
CA PHE A 140 -8.23 3.69 4.01
C PHE A 140 -9.31 2.72 4.52
N PRO A 141 -9.00 1.81 5.47
CA PRO A 141 -9.94 0.82 5.99
C PRO A 141 -11.23 1.44 6.50
N GLN A 142 -12.32 1.20 5.79
CA GLN A 142 -13.59 1.92 6.01
C GLN A 142 -14.15 1.69 7.41
N LYS A 143 -14.00 0.49 7.96
CA LYS A 143 -14.48 0.14 9.29
C LYS A 143 -13.73 0.85 10.42
N TYR A 144 -12.53 1.42 10.19
CA TYR A 144 -11.87 2.26 11.19
C TYR A 144 -12.69 3.50 11.53
N LEU A 145 -13.49 4.02 10.59
CA LEU A 145 -14.30 5.21 10.78
C LEU A 145 -15.28 5.09 11.96
N GLN A 146 -15.79 3.90 12.23
CA GLN A 146 -16.73 3.68 13.35
C GLN A 146 -16.07 3.75 14.73
N HIS A 147 -14.74 3.65 14.78
CA HIS A 147 -13.94 3.74 16.01
C HIS A 147 -13.33 5.12 16.22
N LEU A 148 -13.57 6.07 15.32
CA LEU A 148 -13.14 7.46 15.45
C LEU A 148 -14.18 8.30 16.18
N LEU A 149 -13.71 9.22 17.03
CA LEU A 149 -14.56 10.26 17.60
C LEU A 149 -15.13 11.17 16.48
N PRO A 150 -16.29 11.82 16.69
CA PRO A 150 -16.98 12.59 15.66
C PRO A 150 -16.11 13.64 14.96
N GLY A 151 -15.33 14.45 15.71
CA GLY A 151 -14.48 15.51 15.14
C GLY A 151 -13.38 14.97 14.23
N PRO A 152 -12.47 14.08 14.70
CA PRO A 152 -11.47 13.41 13.87
C PRO A 152 -12.06 12.66 12.67
N ARG A 153 -13.22 12.00 12.86
CA ARG A 153 -13.90 11.30 11.77
C ARG A 153 -14.34 12.27 10.67
N GLN A 154 -15.00 13.37 11.04
CA GLN A 154 -15.45 14.38 10.09
C GLN A 154 -14.28 15.00 9.33
N LEU A 155 -13.20 15.36 10.04
CA LEU A 155 -12.00 15.92 9.42
C LEU A 155 -11.37 14.95 8.42
N LEU A 156 -11.25 13.66 8.76
CA LEU A 156 -10.72 12.63 7.88
C LEU A 156 -11.59 12.46 6.63
N LEU A 157 -12.92 12.39 6.80
CA LEU A 157 -13.85 12.28 5.68
C LEU A 157 -13.69 13.45 4.70
N GLU A 158 -13.64 14.68 5.20
CA GLU A 158 -13.55 15.88 4.36
C GLU A 158 -12.17 16.05 3.70
N LYS A 159 -11.10 15.90 4.47
CA LYS A 159 -9.74 16.27 4.03
C LYS A 159 -9.01 15.17 3.29
N ALA A 160 -9.26 13.90 3.63
CA ALA A 160 -8.53 12.77 3.06
C ALA A 160 -9.42 11.86 2.20
N LEU A 161 -10.67 11.60 2.61
CA LEU A 161 -11.53 10.65 1.94
C LEU A 161 -12.54 11.30 0.98
N GLN A 162 -12.47 12.62 0.77
CA GLN A 162 -13.35 13.38 -0.13
C GLN A 162 -14.86 13.10 0.11
N ASN A 163 -15.23 12.88 1.36
CA ASN A 163 -16.57 12.46 1.79
C ASN A 163 -17.08 11.17 1.11
N LYS A 164 -16.18 10.38 0.54
CA LYS A 164 -16.50 9.15 -0.20
C LYS A 164 -15.57 8.01 0.23
N PRO A 165 -15.70 7.45 1.44
CA PRO A 165 -14.95 6.25 1.82
C PRO A 165 -15.35 5.09 0.91
N GLN A 166 -14.36 4.39 0.33
CA GLN A 166 -14.61 3.39 -0.70
C GLN A 166 -13.81 2.09 -0.50
N ALA A 167 -13.17 1.88 0.66
CA ALA A 167 -12.34 0.70 0.85
C ALA A 167 -13.14 -0.60 0.73
N ASP A 168 -14.34 -0.67 1.30
CA ASP A 168 -15.18 -1.87 1.20
C ASP A 168 -15.63 -2.12 -0.25
N ALA A 169 -15.94 -1.06 -1.00
CA ALA A 169 -16.26 -1.15 -2.43
C ALA A 169 -15.04 -1.61 -3.26
N TYR A 170 -13.84 -1.11 -2.95
CA TYR A 170 -12.59 -1.54 -3.59
C TYR A 170 -12.30 -3.02 -3.30
N LEU A 171 -12.51 -3.49 -2.08
CA LEU A 171 -12.33 -4.92 -1.77
C LEU A 171 -13.36 -5.79 -2.50
N ARG A 172 -14.60 -5.34 -2.64
CA ARG A 172 -15.60 -6.06 -3.45
C ARG A 172 -15.17 -6.14 -4.91
N PHE A 173 -14.64 -5.07 -5.49
CA PHE A 173 -14.06 -5.12 -6.83
C PHE A 173 -12.97 -6.19 -6.93
N LEU A 174 -12.04 -6.27 -5.96
CA LEU A 174 -10.98 -7.27 -5.97
C LEU A 174 -11.52 -8.70 -5.91
N VAL A 175 -12.52 -8.94 -5.06
CA VAL A 175 -13.00 -10.28 -4.71
C VAL A 175 -14.12 -10.77 -5.64
N GLU A 176 -15.05 -9.89 -6.00
CA GLU A 176 -16.25 -10.26 -6.75
C GLU A 176 -16.06 -10.13 -8.27
N GLU A 177 -15.13 -9.28 -8.73
CA GLU A 177 -14.92 -9.00 -10.15
C GLU A 177 -13.52 -9.38 -10.63
N LEU A 178 -12.46 -8.80 -10.04
CA LEU A 178 -11.11 -8.96 -10.54
C LEU A 178 -10.58 -10.40 -10.35
N LYS A 179 -10.65 -10.93 -9.13
CA LYS A 179 -10.11 -12.28 -8.86
C LYS A 179 -10.80 -13.35 -9.69
N PRO A 180 -12.12 -13.41 -9.81
CA PRO A 180 -12.78 -14.34 -10.73
C PRO A 180 -12.30 -14.23 -12.18
N ALA A 181 -12.14 -13.00 -12.69
CA ALA A 181 -11.64 -12.77 -14.04
C ALA A 181 -10.19 -13.25 -14.25
N ILE A 182 -9.34 -13.09 -13.22
CA ILE A 182 -7.96 -13.59 -13.24
C ILE A 182 -7.94 -15.13 -13.21
N ASP A 183 -8.72 -15.75 -12.34
CA ASP A 183 -8.78 -17.21 -12.21
C ASP A 183 -9.38 -17.91 -13.44
N GLU A 184 -10.30 -17.25 -14.14
CA GLU A 184 -10.84 -17.72 -15.43
C GLU A 184 -9.81 -17.62 -16.56
N ARG A 185 -9.07 -16.51 -16.61
CA ARG A 185 -8.15 -16.23 -17.71
C ARG A 185 -6.82 -16.96 -17.61
N TYR A 186 -6.32 -17.21 -16.40
CA TYR A 186 -5.00 -17.78 -16.14
C TYR A 186 -5.10 -19.07 -15.31
N PRO A 187 -4.17 -20.02 -15.47
CA PRO A 187 -4.17 -21.27 -14.70
C PRO A 187 -3.68 -21.05 -13.26
N THR A 188 -4.46 -20.35 -12.46
CA THR A 188 -4.13 -20.01 -11.08
C THR A 188 -4.42 -21.12 -10.09
N LEU A 189 -3.72 -21.12 -8.97
CA LEU A 189 -4.10 -21.85 -7.75
C LEU A 189 -5.06 -20.92 -6.97
N ALA A 190 -6.37 -21.07 -7.20
CA ALA A 190 -7.38 -20.10 -6.75
C ALA A 190 -7.63 -20.07 -5.24
N GLY A 191 -7.08 -21.03 -4.47
CA GLY A 191 -7.28 -21.13 -3.03
C GLY A 191 -6.48 -20.08 -2.23
N PRO A 192 -6.88 -19.79 -0.98
CA PRO A 192 -6.25 -18.75 -0.16
C PRO A 192 -4.74 -18.94 0.06
N ALA A 193 -4.28 -20.18 0.24
CA ALA A 193 -2.85 -20.46 0.45
C ALA A 193 -1.94 -19.97 -0.70
N ASN A 194 -2.50 -19.74 -1.88
CA ASN A 194 -1.80 -19.38 -3.10
C ASN A 194 -2.17 -17.96 -3.61
N THR A 195 -3.02 -17.27 -2.85
CA THR A 195 -3.52 -15.93 -3.20
C THR A 195 -3.16 -14.95 -2.09
N VAL A 196 -2.24 -14.04 -2.37
CA VAL A 196 -1.72 -13.11 -1.37
C VAL A 196 -1.80 -11.66 -1.85
N LEU A 197 -1.82 -10.74 -0.90
CA LEU A 197 -1.88 -9.31 -1.12
C LEU A 197 -0.56 -8.65 -0.71
N MET A 198 -0.17 -7.59 -1.43
CA MET A 198 1.01 -6.82 -1.09
C MET A 198 0.87 -5.35 -1.48
N GLY A 199 1.43 -4.47 -0.69
CA GLY A 199 1.53 -3.06 -1.01
C GLY A 199 2.36 -2.29 0.00
N SER A 200 2.64 -1.03 -0.30
CA SER A 200 3.34 -0.13 0.61
C SER A 200 2.42 0.99 1.11
N SER A 201 2.78 1.56 2.24
CA SER A 201 2.07 2.73 2.78
C SER A 201 0.57 2.42 2.95
N MET A 202 -0.29 3.21 2.33
CA MET A 202 -1.73 2.95 2.25
C MET A 202 -2.04 1.62 1.56
N GLY A 203 -1.21 1.18 0.58
CA GLY A 203 -1.34 -0.13 -0.06
C GLY A 203 -1.07 -1.29 0.91
N GLY A 204 -0.15 -1.12 1.86
CA GLY A 204 0.04 -2.07 2.97
C GLY A 204 -1.16 -2.11 3.91
N LEU A 205 -1.73 -0.94 4.19
CA LEU A 205 -2.89 -0.82 5.08
C LEU A 205 -4.12 -1.55 4.50
N ILE A 206 -4.44 -1.32 3.21
CA ILE A 206 -5.56 -2.01 2.54
C ILE A 206 -5.28 -3.50 2.34
N SER A 207 -4.02 -3.93 2.18
CA SER A 207 -3.66 -5.36 2.10
C SER A 207 -4.02 -6.11 3.39
N VAL A 208 -3.67 -5.55 4.54
CA VAL A 208 -4.03 -6.14 5.85
C VAL A 208 -5.55 -6.10 6.06
N TYR A 209 -6.21 -5.00 5.68
CA TYR A 209 -7.65 -4.90 5.78
C TYR A 209 -8.36 -5.94 4.91
N ALA A 210 -7.90 -6.15 3.68
CA ALA A 210 -8.45 -7.16 2.77
C ALA A 210 -8.29 -8.59 3.31
N LEU A 211 -7.14 -8.92 3.91
CA LEU A 211 -6.94 -10.21 4.57
C LEU A 211 -7.95 -10.43 5.70
N ASN A 212 -8.22 -9.39 6.49
CA ASN A 212 -9.15 -9.48 7.62
C ASN A 212 -10.62 -9.60 7.17
N GLU A 213 -11.00 -8.87 6.12
CA GLU A 213 -12.37 -8.91 5.60
C GLU A 213 -12.69 -10.16 4.79
N TYR A 214 -11.67 -10.72 4.10
CA TYR A 214 -11.81 -11.87 3.20
C TYR A 214 -10.77 -12.97 3.47
N PRO A 215 -10.70 -13.51 4.72
CA PRO A 215 -9.70 -14.53 5.06
C PRO A 215 -9.89 -15.84 4.32
N HIS A 216 -11.08 -16.11 3.80
CA HIS A 216 -11.36 -17.30 2.98
C HIS A 216 -10.89 -17.15 1.52
N ILE A 217 -10.49 -15.95 1.09
CA ILE A 217 -9.99 -15.64 -0.26
C ILE A 217 -8.47 -15.46 -0.25
N PHE A 218 -7.93 -14.77 0.75
CA PHE A 218 -6.52 -14.41 0.85
C PHE A 218 -5.85 -15.17 2.00
N GLY A 219 -4.73 -15.83 1.73
CA GLY A 219 -3.96 -16.56 2.74
C GLY A 219 -2.82 -15.74 3.34
N GLY A 220 -2.55 -14.54 2.82
CA GLY A 220 -1.51 -13.70 3.39
C GLY A 220 -1.54 -12.26 2.90
N ALA A 221 -0.98 -11.39 3.73
CA ALA A 221 -0.80 -9.98 3.41
C ALA A 221 0.60 -9.49 3.80
N ALA A 222 1.23 -8.70 2.92
CA ALA A 222 2.46 -7.99 3.19
C ALA A 222 2.23 -6.48 3.11
N GLY A 223 2.50 -5.80 4.22
CA GLY A 223 2.52 -4.35 4.31
C GLY A 223 3.94 -3.82 4.48
N LEU A 224 4.46 -3.16 3.45
CA LEU A 224 5.76 -2.49 3.52
C LEU A 224 5.54 -1.03 3.90
N SER A 225 6.23 -0.56 4.94
CA SER A 225 6.00 0.79 5.49
C SER A 225 4.52 1.09 5.70
N THR A 226 3.80 0.19 6.38
CA THR A 226 2.33 0.28 6.51
C THR A 226 1.90 1.57 7.20
N HIS A 227 0.99 2.30 6.56
CA HIS A 227 0.63 3.67 6.94
C HIS A 227 -0.40 3.73 8.08
N TRP A 228 -0.05 3.19 9.24
CA TRP A 228 -0.95 3.13 10.41
C TRP A 228 -1.43 4.49 10.90
N ILE A 229 -0.66 5.55 10.64
CA ILE A 229 -1.05 6.92 11.02
C ILE A 229 -2.16 7.49 10.13
N GLY A 230 -2.39 6.91 8.94
CA GLY A 230 -3.47 7.28 8.02
C GLY A 230 -3.45 8.73 7.51
N GLY A 231 -2.39 9.48 7.78
CA GLY A 231 -2.18 10.88 7.40
C GLY A 231 -0.70 11.24 7.37
N TYR A 232 -0.37 12.49 7.08
CA TYR A 232 1.03 12.94 6.94
C TYR A 232 1.64 13.44 8.26
N GLU A 233 0.84 13.54 9.30
CA GLU A 233 1.26 14.00 10.63
C GLU A 233 0.99 12.92 11.68
N ALA A 234 1.83 12.89 12.70
CA ALA A 234 1.63 12.02 13.84
C ALA A 234 0.28 12.34 14.51
N ASN A 235 -0.51 11.32 14.74
CA ASN A 235 -1.78 11.42 15.45
C ASN A 235 -2.06 10.12 16.22
N SER A 236 -2.95 10.18 17.19
CA SER A 236 -3.31 9.01 17.99
C SER A 236 -4.66 8.39 17.61
N HIS A 237 -5.56 9.18 17.03
CA HIS A 237 -6.94 8.74 16.82
C HIS A 237 -7.08 7.70 15.71
N ILE A 238 -6.37 7.84 14.58
CA ILE A 238 -6.40 6.85 13.50
C ILE A 238 -5.73 5.54 13.93
N PRO A 239 -4.50 5.55 14.50
CA PRO A 239 -3.90 4.33 15.04
C PRO A 239 -4.76 3.63 16.08
N LEU A 240 -5.38 4.35 17.03
CA LEU A 240 -6.29 3.75 18.01
C LEU A 240 -7.49 3.07 17.36
N ALA A 241 -8.08 3.69 16.34
CA ALA A 241 -9.16 3.07 15.56
C ALA A 241 -8.71 1.78 14.86
N ALA A 242 -7.49 1.79 14.29
CA ALA A 242 -6.88 0.60 13.70
C ALA A 242 -6.66 -0.51 14.74
N TYR A 243 -6.17 -0.18 15.94
CA TYR A 243 -5.94 -1.16 17.02
C TYR A 243 -7.24 -1.81 17.50
N VAL A 244 -8.30 -1.02 17.68
CA VAL A 244 -9.62 -1.56 18.05
C VAL A 244 -10.12 -2.52 16.97
N TYR A 245 -10.08 -2.10 15.72
CA TYR A 245 -10.47 -2.94 14.60
C TYR A 245 -9.67 -4.24 14.54
N LEU A 246 -8.33 -4.17 14.58
CA LEU A 246 -7.46 -5.36 14.50
C LEU A 246 -7.69 -6.31 15.67
N ARG A 247 -7.87 -5.79 16.90
CA ARG A 247 -8.21 -6.62 18.05
C ARG A 247 -9.44 -7.46 17.81
N ASP A 248 -10.45 -6.91 17.14
CA ASP A 248 -11.75 -7.56 17.00
C ASP A 248 -11.89 -8.37 15.69
N HIS A 249 -11.15 -8.00 14.63
CA HIS A 249 -11.35 -8.52 13.28
C HIS A 249 -10.11 -9.15 12.61
N LEU A 250 -8.97 -9.24 13.32
CA LEU A 250 -7.79 -9.85 12.72
C LEU A 250 -8.09 -11.27 12.25
N ALA A 251 -7.73 -11.60 11.01
CA ALA A 251 -7.87 -12.94 10.45
C ALA A 251 -7.29 -14.00 11.40
N PRO A 252 -7.88 -15.20 11.50
CA PRO A 252 -7.36 -16.24 12.38
C PRO A 252 -5.94 -16.66 11.93
N PRO A 253 -5.01 -16.98 12.86
CA PRO A 253 -3.63 -17.30 12.49
C PRO A 253 -3.50 -18.61 11.69
N GLN A 254 -4.48 -19.51 11.78
CA GLN A 254 -4.46 -20.79 11.05
C GLN A 254 -4.70 -20.55 9.55
N GLY A 255 -3.68 -20.88 8.75
CA GLY A 255 -3.73 -20.73 7.29
C GLY A 255 -3.45 -19.32 6.77
N HIS A 256 -3.11 -18.36 7.65
CA HIS A 256 -2.82 -16.98 7.25
C HIS A 256 -1.42 -16.57 7.66
N LYS A 257 -0.81 -15.72 6.81
CA LYS A 257 0.52 -15.12 7.05
C LYS A 257 0.44 -13.60 6.99
N ILE A 258 1.10 -12.90 7.91
CA ILE A 258 1.19 -11.44 7.94
C ILE A 258 2.65 -11.03 7.96
N TYR A 259 3.04 -10.19 7.00
CA TYR A 259 4.34 -9.53 6.97
C TYR A 259 4.15 -8.03 7.16
N GLN A 260 4.99 -7.42 8.01
CA GLN A 260 5.02 -5.98 8.23
C GLN A 260 6.46 -5.48 8.30
N ASP A 261 6.72 -4.31 7.73
CA ASP A 261 7.99 -3.64 7.92
C ASP A 261 7.87 -2.11 7.92
N HIS A 262 8.94 -1.45 8.27
CA HIS A 262 9.14 -0.03 8.03
C HIS A 262 10.63 0.33 8.00
N GLY A 263 10.95 1.48 7.40
CA GLY A 263 12.24 2.15 7.53
C GLY A 263 12.33 3.00 8.79
N THR A 264 13.31 3.89 8.86
CA THR A 264 13.51 4.78 10.01
C THR A 264 13.75 6.24 9.61
N THR A 265 13.65 6.56 8.34
CA THR A 265 13.83 7.93 7.81
C THR A 265 12.60 8.38 7.02
N GLU A 266 12.52 9.64 6.64
CA GLU A 266 11.39 10.24 5.94
C GLU A 266 10.07 10.01 6.74
N LEU A 267 8.99 9.65 6.07
CA LEU A 267 7.70 9.37 6.71
C LEU A 267 7.78 8.17 7.66
N ASP A 268 8.62 7.18 7.35
CA ASP A 268 8.82 5.97 8.16
C ASP A 268 9.40 6.28 9.55
N ALA A 269 10.05 7.43 9.75
CA ALA A 269 10.52 7.88 11.07
C ALA A 269 9.40 7.98 12.11
N LEU A 270 8.15 8.11 11.67
CA LEU A 270 6.98 8.18 12.54
C LEU A 270 6.39 6.80 12.90
N TYR A 271 6.81 5.72 12.25
CA TYR A 271 6.04 4.47 12.23
C TYR A 271 6.29 3.54 13.42
N ALA A 272 7.49 3.54 13.97
CA ALA A 272 7.90 2.58 15.00
C ALA A 272 6.90 2.43 16.17
N PRO A 273 6.39 3.51 16.81
CA PRO A 273 5.46 3.37 17.93
C PRO A 273 4.16 2.65 17.53
N TYR A 274 3.63 2.98 16.36
CA TYR A 274 2.36 2.43 15.86
C TYR A 274 2.52 0.99 15.40
N GLN A 275 3.58 0.70 14.65
CA GLN A 275 3.88 -0.65 14.18
C GLN A 275 4.14 -1.60 15.37
N ASN A 276 4.87 -1.17 16.40
CA ASN A 276 5.13 -1.99 17.57
C ASN A 276 3.85 -2.39 18.30
N PHE A 277 2.88 -1.48 18.38
CA PHE A 277 1.59 -1.79 19.00
C PHE A 277 0.78 -2.78 18.15
N VAL A 278 0.75 -2.60 16.82
CA VAL A 278 0.13 -3.56 15.90
C VAL A 278 0.80 -4.93 15.98
N ASN A 279 2.14 -4.99 16.04
CA ASN A 279 2.88 -6.22 16.19
C ASN A 279 2.45 -6.98 17.47
N GLN A 280 2.23 -6.25 18.57
CA GLN A 280 1.76 -6.86 19.81
C GLN A 280 0.35 -7.43 19.66
N ILE A 281 -0.58 -6.70 19.02
CA ILE A 281 -1.94 -7.22 18.76
C ILE A 281 -1.88 -8.51 17.91
N ILE A 282 -1.03 -8.55 16.88
CA ILE A 282 -0.88 -9.73 16.04
C ILE A 282 -0.39 -10.93 16.86
N ARG A 283 0.61 -10.73 17.73
CA ARG A 283 1.10 -11.78 18.67
C ARG A 283 0.01 -12.25 19.62
N ASP A 284 -0.73 -11.34 20.23
CA ASP A 284 -1.80 -11.63 21.19
C ASP A 284 -2.95 -12.43 20.55
N LYS A 285 -3.12 -12.31 19.22
CA LYS A 285 -4.05 -13.12 18.43
C LYS A 285 -3.52 -14.51 18.07
N GLY A 286 -2.31 -14.86 18.50
CA GLY A 286 -1.74 -16.21 18.34
C GLY A 286 -0.89 -16.40 17.09
N TYR A 287 -0.55 -15.34 16.37
CA TYR A 287 0.44 -15.40 15.29
C TYR A 287 1.84 -15.61 15.87
N LYS A 288 2.67 -16.38 15.16
CA LYS A 288 4.00 -16.80 15.60
C LYS A 288 5.09 -16.21 14.71
N GLU A 289 6.08 -15.54 15.32
CA GLU A 289 7.24 -14.99 14.58
C GLU A 289 8.35 -16.01 14.38
N HIS A 290 8.39 -17.08 15.18
CA HIS A 290 9.50 -18.03 15.21
C HIS A 290 9.02 -19.47 15.14
N GLY A 291 9.92 -20.35 14.71
CA GLY A 291 9.67 -21.78 14.62
C GLY A 291 9.13 -22.21 13.25
N VAL A 292 8.90 -23.50 13.10
CA VAL A 292 8.49 -24.13 11.84
C VAL A 292 7.12 -23.63 11.36
N GLN A 293 6.30 -23.13 12.27
CA GLN A 293 4.96 -22.62 11.96
C GLN A 293 4.90 -21.08 12.06
N ALA A 294 6.03 -20.40 11.82
CA ALA A 294 6.05 -18.94 11.79
C ALA A 294 5.12 -18.43 10.69
N ASN A 295 4.16 -17.59 11.09
CA ASN A 295 3.16 -17.02 10.20
C ASN A 295 2.99 -15.51 10.40
N PHE A 296 3.87 -14.90 11.19
CA PHE A 296 4.05 -13.47 11.33
C PHE A 296 5.53 -13.12 11.19
N MET A 297 5.82 -12.07 10.45
CA MET A 297 7.16 -11.51 10.34
C MET A 297 7.09 -9.99 10.40
N THR A 298 7.91 -9.39 11.24
CA THR A 298 8.10 -7.94 11.27
C THR A 298 9.58 -7.59 11.13
N ARG A 299 9.90 -6.47 10.43
CA ARG A 299 11.26 -6.01 10.18
C ARG A 299 11.36 -4.49 10.32
N VAL A 300 12.50 -4.03 10.79
CA VAL A 300 12.90 -2.62 10.76
C VAL A 300 14.13 -2.50 9.88
N PHE A 301 14.14 -1.55 8.97
CA PHE A 301 15.23 -1.28 8.04
C PHE A 301 15.85 0.07 8.34
N GLU A 302 16.89 0.05 9.16
CA GLU A 302 17.57 1.26 9.61
C GLU A 302 18.13 2.08 8.44
N GLY A 303 17.94 3.40 8.50
CA GLY A 303 18.42 4.35 7.50
C GLY A 303 17.66 4.32 6.17
N THR A 304 16.59 3.50 6.03
CA THR A 304 15.81 3.48 4.81
C THR A 304 14.56 4.37 4.92
N GLY A 305 14.13 4.94 3.79
CA GLY A 305 13.02 5.87 3.71
C GLY A 305 11.75 5.29 3.11
N HIS A 306 10.75 6.16 2.90
CA HIS A 306 9.41 5.84 2.42
C HIS A 306 9.31 5.99 0.90
N ASN A 307 9.93 5.08 0.15
CA ASN A 307 9.98 5.17 -1.32
C ASN A 307 10.15 3.82 -2.00
N GLU A 308 9.86 3.76 -3.31
CA GLU A 308 9.89 2.54 -4.12
C GLU A 308 11.27 1.90 -4.17
N LYS A 309 12.36 2.67 -4.17
CA LYS A 309 13.72 2.15 -4.15
C LYS A 309 14.00 1.37 -2.86
N ALA A 310 13.56 1.90 -1.73
CA ALA A 310 13.70 1.24 -0.44
C ALA A 310 12.86 -0.04 -0.37
N TRP A 311 11.63 -0.03 -0.88
CA TRP A 311 10.76 -1.21 -0.92
C TRP A 311 11.28 -2.27 -1.90
N ALA A 312 11.74 -1.87 -3.08
CA ALA A 312 12.35 -2.77 -4.06
C ALA A 312 13.56 -3.53 -3.49
N ALA A 313 14.41 -2.84 -2.72
CA ALA A 313 15.62 -3.43 -2.14
C ALA A 313 15.34 -4.57 -1.15
N ARG A 314 14.14 -4.62 -0.56
CA ARG A 314 13.75 -5.62 0.44
C ARG A 314 12.57 -6.51 0.03
N LEU A 315 12.10 -6.37 -1.20
CA LEU A 315 10.91 -7.06 -1.72
C LEU A 315 10.98 -8.58 -1.66
N GLU A 316 12.19 -9.14 -1.78
CA GLU A 316 12.41 -10.59 -1.69
C GLU A 316 11.91 -11.17 -0.35
N ILE A 317 12.10 -10.45 0.75
CA ILE A 317 11.79 -10.93 2.10
C ILE A 317 10.31 -11.24 2.27
N PRO A 318 9.35 -10.32 2.01
CA PRO A 318 7.92 -10.63 2.09
C PRO A 318 7.48 -11.70 1.10
N ILE A 319 8.06 -11.74 -0.12
CA ILE A 319 7.70 -12.76 -1.10
C ILE A 319 8.09 -14.15 -0.61
N LEU A 320 9.31 -14.33 -0.12
CA LEU A 320 9.76 -15.61 0.45
C LEU A 320 8.97 -15.99 1.69
N PHE A 321 8.62 -15.03 2.54
CA PHE A 321 7.81 -15.30 3.71
C PHE A 321 6.40 -15.78 3.35
N LEU A 322 5.76 -15.16 2.37
CA LEU A 322 4.39 -15.52 1.97
C LEU A 322 4.34 -16.81 1.14
N LEU A 323 5.24 -16.97 0.15
CA LEU A 323 5.16 -18.00 -0.90
C LEU A 323 6.39 -18.91 -0.99
N GLY A 324 7.37 -18.76 -0.11
CA GLY A 324 8.55 -19.63 -0.04
C GLY A 324 8.19 -21.09 0.25
N LYS A 325 8.98 -21.99 -0.35
CA LYS A 325 8.88 -23.45 -0.17
C LYS A 325 9.53 -23.90 1.12
#